data_eefb026f40ddce502ec22d45a2cea4da
#
_entry.id   eefb026f40ddce502ec22d45a2cea4da
#
_cell.length_a   1.000
_cell.length_b   1.000
_cell.length_c   1.000
_cell.angle_alpha   90.00
_cell.angle_beta   90.00
_cell.angle_gamma   90.00
#
_symmetry.space_group_name_H-M   'P 1'
#
loop_
_entity.id
_entity.type
_entity.pdbx_description
1 polymer ?
#
loop_
_entity_poly.entity_id
_entity_poly.type
_entity_poly.pdbx_seq_one_letter_code
_entity_poly.pdbx_strand_id
1 'polypeptide(L)'
;MIQGCIDRGEVPGAIAILVKDGKIGYHKAFGWADIASKKPLETDSLVRIASMSKLVTTVAALQLYEKSQFNMYTELGSILPEFKNPTIFKAWNEEKQTFITQPAQKKIQMNQLFTHTSGIIYPIFSSKGRAGYLGARIIDAFPGEDIKLEENIKRLASVPLAHEPGEKFTYGMNMDVLGRVIEVLDGRPFAQYMREELFKPLRMKDTGFAVPKNKWNRVASVYTTKNRKLEPFDEPVFDERAPNNKPEWWKRNPDKISLGGAGIISTAYDYARFLQMLLNNGELDGKRLLGRKTVEMISRGVHQPDPDSSYAGGLSVSVIANTTKHLGPESQGTFNGGGYFYTSFWVDPKEKFFGVLMLSLIHISEPTRPY
;
A
#
# COMPACT_ATOMS: atom_id res chain seq x y z
N MET A 1 4.48 -27.51 -3.79
CA MET A 1 4.85 -26.59 -2.67
C MET A 1 3.61 -25.90 -2.07
N ILE A 2 2.88 -25.06 -2.81
CA ILE A 2 1.68 -24.33 -2.27
C ILE A 2 0.63 -25.30 -1.71
N GLN A 3 0.24 -26.35 -2.48
CA GLN A 3 -0.74 -27.34 -2.01
C GLN A 3 -0.31 -28.00 -0.70
N GLY A 4 0.95 -28.33 -0.54
CA GLY A 4 1.44 -28.92 0.73
C GLY A 4 1.31 -27.99 1.94
N CYS A 5 1.42 -26.67 1.78
CA CYS A 5 1.16 -25.72 2.87
C CYS A 5 -0.33 -25.66 3.21
N ILE A 6 -1.22 -25.78 2.22
CA ILE A 6 -2.66 -25.83 2.42
C ILE A 6 -3.07 -27.13 3.14
N ASP A 7 -2.52 -28.27 2.69
CA ASP A 7 -2.81 -29.58 3.26
C ASP A 7 -2.37 -29.70 4.73
N ARG A 8 -1.32 -28.95 5.12
CA ARG A 8 -0.88 -28.85 6.52
C ARG A 8 -1.63 -27.79 7.33
N GLY A 9 -2.54 -27.03 6.69
CA GLY A 9 -3.29 -25.96 7.37
C GLY A 9 -2.43 -24.73 7.70
N GLU A 10 -1.34 -24.49 6.99
CA GLU A 10 -0.46 -23.32 7.19
C GLU A 10 -1.03 -22.07 6.52
N VAL A 11 -1.73 -22.22 5.40
CA VAL A 11 -2.41 -21.16 4.66
C VAL A 11 -3.80 -21.59 4.21
N PRO A 12 -4.80 -20.68 4.17
CA PRO A 12 -6.16 -21.03 3.76
C PRO A 12 -6.26 -21.35 2.27
N GLY A 13 -5.51 -20.61 1.46
CA GLY A 13 -5.46 -20.72 0.00
C GLY A 13 -4.47 -19.73 -0.57
N ALA A 14 -4.17 -19.87 -1.86
CA ALA A 14 -3.27 -19.00 -2.58
C ALA A 14 -3.67 -18.84 -4.05
N ILE A 15 -3.51 -17.63 -4.59
CA ILE A 15 -3.59 -17.37 -6.03
C ILE A 15 -2.20 -16.93 -6.48
N ALA A 16 -1.67 -17.60 -7.51
CA ALA A 16 -0.39 -17.23 -8.10
C ALA A 16 -0.53 -16.98 -9.59
N ILE A 17 0.08 -15.91 -10.08
CA ILE A 17 0.21 -15.61 -11.50
C ILE A 17 1.66 -15.27 -11.82
N LEU A 18 2.20 -15.88 -12.89
CA LEU A 18 3.54 -15.64 -13.42
C LEU A 18 3.42 -15.23 -14.89
N VAL A 19 4.12 -14.17 -15.25
CA VAL A 19 4.11 -13.61 -16.60
C VAL A 19 5.53 -13.43 -17.09
N LYS A 20 5.84 -13.98 -18.26
CA LYS A 20 7.12 -13.86 -18.95
C LYS A 20 6.89 -13.34 -20.37
N ASP A 21 7.63 -12.31 -20.78
CA ASP A 21 7.54 -11.71 -22.12
C ASP A 21 6.08 -11.33 -22.51
N GLY A 22 5.30 -10.81 -21.54
CA GLY A 22 3.90 -10.45 -21.74
C GLY A 22 2.91 -11.61 -21.85
N LYS A 23 3.36 -12.85 -21.65
CA LYS A 23 2.52 -14.05 -21.71
C LYS A 23 2.34 -14.65 -20.32
N ILE A 24 1.10 -14.97 -19.96
CA ILE A 24 0.79 -15.68 -18.73
C ILE A 24 1.25 -17.13 -18.90
N GLY A 25 2.33 -17.50 -18.21
CA GLY A 25 2.82 -18.87 -18.16
C GLY A 25 2.18 -19.71 -17.05
N TYR A 26 1.67 -19.05 -16.01
CA TYR A 26 1.03 -19.72 -14.87
C TYR A 26 -0.04 -18.82 -14.28
N HIS A 27 -1.23 -19.35 -14.03
CA HIS A 27 -2.30 -18.67 -13.28
C HIS A 27 -3.19 -19.71 -12.65
N LYS A 28 -3.04 -19.91 -11.33
CA LYS A 28 -3.78 -20.93 -10.58
C LYS A 28 -4.18 -20.43 -9.21
N ALA A 29 -5.29 -20.94 -8.73
CA ALA A 29 -5.76 -20.81 -7.37
C ALA A 29 -5.76 -22.18 -6.66
N PHE A 30 -5.54 -22.18 -5.36
CA PHE A 30 -5.46 -23.36 -4.51
C PHE A 30 -6.17 -23.09 -3.19
N GLY A 31 -6.78 -24.13 -2.60
CA GLY A 31 -7.42 -24.06 -1.28
C GLY A 31 -8.73 -23.29 -1.28
N TRP A 32 -8.98 -22.57 -0.19
CA TRP A 32 -10.30 -22.06 0.15
C TRP A 32 -10.34 -20.52 0.16
N ALA A 33 -11.38 -19.96 -0.44
CA ALA A 33 -11.80 -18.58 -0.22
C ALA A 33 -12.49 -18.42 1.14
N ASP A 34 -13.14 -19.48 1.60
CA ASP A 34 -13.75 -19.55 2.92
C ASP A 34 -13.74 -21.01 3.38
N ILE A 35 -13.01 -21.28 4.48
CA ILE A 35 -12.83 -22.64 5.01
C ILE A 35 -14.13 -23.19 5.61
N ALA A 36 -14.88 -22.35 6.32
CA ALA A 36 -16.07 -22.79 7.05
C ALA A 36 -17.17 -23.28 6.09
N SER A 37 -17.37 -22.56 5.00
CA SER A 37 -18.34 -22.93 3.94
C SER A 37 -17.75 -23.86 2.88
N LYS A 38 -16.45 -24.23 3.00
CA LYS A 38 -15.71 -25.00 1.99
C LYS A 38 -15.78 -24.38 0.61
N LYS A 39 -15.79 -23.06 0.55
CA LYS A 39 -15.83 -22.32 -0.71
C LYS A 39 -14.44 -22.31 -1.34
N PRO A 40 -14.26 -22.82 -2.56
CA PRO A 40 -12.95 -22.83 -3.22
C PRO A 40 -12.47 -21.40 -3.51
N LEU A 41 -11.14 -21.22 -3.46
CA LEU A 41 -10.51 -20.02 -3.96
C LEU A 41 -10.37 -20.15 -5.48
N GLU A 42 -10.81 -19.13 -6.21
CA GLU A 42 -10.78 -19.08 -7.68
C GLU A 42 -9.78 -18.04 -8.15
N THR A 43 -9.32 -18.16 -9.41
CA THR A 43 -8.35 -17.23 -9.98
C THR A 43 -8.88 -15.79 -10.10
N ASP A 44 -10.20 -15.62 -10.11
CA ASP A 44 -10.89 -14.33 -10.12
C ASP A 44 -11.40 -13.90 -8.73
N SER A 45 -11.03 -14.59 -7.66
CA SER A 45 -11.36 -14.19 -6.29
C SER A 45 -10.77 -12.82 -5.97
N LEU A 46 -11.56 -12.01 -5.25
CA LEU A 46 -11.19 -10.67 -4.83
C LEU A 46 -10.43 -10.73 -3.51
N VAL A 47 -9.23 -10.16 -3.49
CA VAL A 47 -8.33 -10.16 -2.34
C VAL A 47 -7.98 -8.74 -1.93
N ARG A 48 -7.91 -8.50 -0.61
CA ARG A 48 -7.40 -7.25 -0.06
C ARG A 48 -5.89 -7.19 -0.28
N ILE A 49 -5.43 -6.23 -1.10
CA ILE A 49 -4.00 -6.16 -1.47
C ILE A 49 -3.17 -5.32 -0.50
N ALA A 50 -3.81 -4.65 0.47
CA ALA A 50 -3.16 -3.83 1.48
C ALA A 50 -2.05 -2.95 0.90
N SER A 51 -0.82 -3.03 1.40
CA SER A 51 0.29 -2.13 1.01
C SER A 51 0.73 -2.25 -0.46
N MET A 52 0.29 -3.27 -1.21
CA MET A 52 0.46 -3.28 -2.66
C MET A 52 -0.32 -2.12 -3.33
N SER A 53 -1.29 -1.50 -2.63
CA SER A 53 -1.97 -0.26 -3.05
C SER A 53 -1.01 0.91 -3.25
N LYS A 54 0.10 0.93 -2.51
CA LYS A 54 1.06 2.06 -2.53
C LYS A 54 1.67 2.29 -3.91
N LEU A 55 2.08 1.24 -4.59
CA LEU A 55 2.63 1.38 -5.94
C LEU A 55 1.57 1.89 -6.92
N VAL A 56 0.32 1.47 -6.75
CA VAL A 56 -0.80 1.93 -7.60
C VAL A 56 -1.07 3.42 -7.38
N THR A 57 -1.07 3.87 -6.12
CA THR A 57 -1.21 5.29 -5.76
C THR A 57 -0.02 6.12 -6.24
N THR A 58 1.20 5.56 -6.14
CA THR A 58 2.42 6.18 -6.69
C THR A 58 2.28 6.47 -8.18
N VAL A 59 1.83 5.49 -8.96
CA VAL A 59 1.62 5.65 -10.41
C VAL A 59 0.58 6.74 -10.70
N ALA A 60 -0.52 6.77 -9.95
CA ALA A 60 -1.56 7.80 -10.10
C ALA A 60 -1.00 9.22 -9.81
N ALA A 61 -0.20 9.38 -8.77
CA ALA A 61 0.44 10.67 -8.48
C ALA A 61 1.48 11.05 -9.54
N LEU A 62 2.22 10.08 -10.08
CA LEU A 62 3.19 10.31 -11.16
C LEU A 62 2.53 10.75 -12.47
N GLN A 63 1.26 10.41 -12.73
CA GLN A 63 0.51 10.98 -13.85
C GLN A 63 0.34 12.51 -13.72
N LEU A 64 0.09 13.01 -12.50
CA LEU A 64 -0.01 14.44 -12.22
C LEU A 64 1.36 15.14 -12.26
N TYR A 65 2.42 14.45 -11.84
CA TYR A 65 3.79 14.89 -12.03
C TYR A 65 4.13 15.10 -13.52
N GLU A 66 3.79 14.16 -14.40
CA GLU A 66 4.00 14.31 -15.85
C GLU A 66 3.18 15.46 -16.46
N LYS A 67 2.01 15.75 -15.89
CA LYS A 67 1.19 16.92 -16.25
C LYS A 67 1.72 18.23 -15.65
N SER A 68 2.91 18.22 -15.02
CA SER A 68 3.56 19.38 -14.38
C SER A 68 2.73 20.05 -13.29
N GLN A 69 1.81 19.33 -12.66
CA GLN A 69 0.99 19.87 -11.58
C GLN A 69 1.76 20.03 -10.27
N PHE A 70 2.85 19.32 -10.12
CA PHE A 70 3.87 19.49 -9.09
C PHE A 70 5.21 18.98 -9.61
N ASN A 71 6.30 19.32 -8.92
CA ASN A 71 7.60 18.66 -9.07
C ASN A 71 8.01 17.97 -7.76
N MET A 72 9.06 17.17 -7.81
CA MET A 72 9.49 16.35 -6.66
C MET A 72 9.92 17.18 -5.44
N TYR A 73 10.28 18.44 -5.63
CA TYR A 73 10.70 19.39 -4.57
C TYR A 73 9.58 20.36 -4.18
N THR A 74 8.41 20.27 -4.77
CA THR A 74 7.25 21.07 -4.36
C THR A 74 6.95 20.81 -2.88
N GLU A 75 6.81 21.87 -2.08
CA GLU A 75 6.44 21.78 -0.67
C GLU A 75 5.00 21.28 -0.54
N LEU A 76 4.79 20.25 0.27
CA LEU A 76 3.46 19.69 0.52
C LEU A 76 2.48 20.74 1.06
N GLY A 77 2.96 21.64 1.93
CA GLY A 77 2.17 22.72 2.50
C GLY A 77 1.65 23.76 1.52
N SER A 78 2.17 23.79 0.28
CA SER A 78 1.63 24.65 -0.81
C SER A 78 0.39 24.02 -1.48
N ILE A 79 0.24 22.69 -1.40
CA ILE A 79 -0.90 21.93 -1.94
C ILE A 79 -1.91 21.61 -0.83
N LEU A 80 -1.42 21.18 0.34
CA LEU A 80 -2.19 20.86 1.53
C LEU A 80 -1.80 21.81 2.67
N PRO A 81 -2.52 22.94 2.87
CA PRO A 81 -2.14 23.98 3.82
C PRO A 81 -1.99 23.50 5.26
N GLU A 82 -2.68 22.41 5.65
CA GLU A 82 -2.57 21.77 6.95
C GLU A 82 -1.16 21.26 7.27
N PHE A 83 -0.33 20.99 6.27
CA PHE A 83 1.09 20.60 6.43
C PHE A 83 2.08 21.78 6.26
N LYS A 84 1.60 23.02 6.25
CA LYS A 84 2.48 24.20 6.04
C LYS A 84 3.52 24.36 7.15
N ASN A 85 3.13 24.09 8.41
CA ASN A 85 3.98 24.27 9.58
C ASN A 85 3.96 22.99 10.46
N PRO A 86 4.58 21.89 9.99
CA PRO A 86 4.59 20.66 10.75
C PRO A 86 5.42 20.81 12.03
N THR A 87 5.10 19.98 13.02
CA THR A 87 5.87 19.85 14.26
C THR A 87 6.50 18.47 14.35
N ILE A 88 7.52 18.32 15.20
CA ILE A 88 8.23 17.06 15.42
C ILE A 88 7.97 16.58 16.84
N PHE A 89 7.72 15.31 17.02
CA PHE A 89 7.57 14.64 18.29
C PHE A 89 8.87 14.71 19.11
N LYS A 90 8.77 15.14 20.37
CA LYS A 90 9.86 15.11 21.35
C LYS A 90 9.57 14.15 22.49
N ALA A 91 8.38 14.26 23.08
CA ALA A 91 7.96 13.41 24.17
C ALA A 91 6.43 13.37 24.26
N TRP A 92 5.93 12.48 25.09
CA TRP A 92 4.55 12.42 25.50
C TRP A 92 4.43 12.87 26.96
N ASN A 93 3.52 13.80 27.25
CA ASN A 93 3.21 14.24 28.60
C ASN A 93 2.03 13.41 29.14
N GLU A 94 2.33 12.49 30.06
CA GLU A 94 1.32 11.58 30.64
C GLU A 94 0.27 12.30 31.48
N GLU A 95 0.65 13.36 32.20
CA GLU A 95 -0.30 14.10 33.07
C GLU A 95 -1.28 14.88 32.22
N LYS A 96 -0.81 15.58 31.19
CA LYS A 96 -1.63 16.44 30.32
C LYS A 96 -2.24 15.70 29.14
N GLN A 97 -1.85 14.45 28.92
CA GLN A 97 -2.26 13.65 27.74
C GLN A 97 -2.02 14.40 26.42
N THR A 98 -0.84 15.01 26.28
CA THR A 98 -0.49 15.86 25.13
C THR A 98 0.89 15.55 24.59
N PHE A 99 1.08 15.81 23.30
CA PHE A 99 2.42 15.79 22.68
C PHE A 99 3.26 16.98 23.17
N ILE A 100 4.52 16.72 23.49
CA ILE A 100 5.57 17.74 23.58
C ILE A 100 6.25 17.75 22.21
N THR A 101 6.21 18.89 21.54
CA THR A 101 6.67 19.04 20.15
C THR A 101 7.62 20.22 20.01
N GLN A 102 8.32 20.25 18.88
CA GLN A 102 9.03 21.45 18.40
C GLN A 102 8.65 21.70 16.94
N PRO A 103 8.73 22.93 16.43
CA PRO A 103 8.57 23.23 15.01
C PRO A 103 9.61 22.45 14.17
N ALA A 104 9.19 21.89 13.04
CA ALA A 104 10.13 21.33 12.08
C ALA A 104 10.96 22.43 11.42
N GLN A 105 12.25 22.19 11.23
CA GLN A 105 13.15 23.11 10.54
C GLN A 105 13.00 23.03 9.01
N LYS A 106 12.56 21.91 8.50
CA LYS A 106 12.36 21.63 7.08
C LYS A 106 10.89 21.48 6.74
N LYS A 107 10.53 21.85 5.52
CA LYS A 107 9.19 21.58 4.97
C LYS A 107 9.14 20.18 4.35
N ILE A 108 7.97 19.58 4.39
CA ILE A 108 7.77 18.30 3.68
C ILE A 108 7.73 18.59 2.18
N GLN A 109 8.51 17.83 1.41
CA GLN A 109 8.53 17.88 -0.06
C GLN A 109 7.86 16.64 -0.65
N MET A 110 7.36 16.75 -1.90
CA MET A 110 6.63 15.67 -2.57
C MET A 110 7.45 14.37 -2.69
N ASN A 111 8.76 14.44 -3.03
CA ASN A 111 9.62 13.26 -3.10
C ASN A 111 9.66 12.45 -1.80
N GLN A 112 9.53 13.12 -0.65
CA GLN A 112 9.57 12.48 0.66
C GLN A 112 8.33 11.65 0.97
N LEU A 113 7.20 11.95 0.31
CA LEU A 113 6.01 11.09 0.38
C LEU A 113 6.25 9.76 -0.35
N PHE A 114 6.80 9.81 -1.57
CA PHE A 114 7.09 8.63 -2.38
C PHE A 114 8.14 7.70 -1.73
N THR A 115 9.06 8.27 -0.97
CA THR A 115 10.19 7.55 -0.36
C THR A 115 10.02 7.24 1.12
N HIS A 116 8.86 7.59 1.72
CA HIS A 116 8.62 7.44 3.16
C HIS A 116 9.67 8.14 4.04
N THR A 117 10.14 9.32 3.62
CA THR A 117 11.13 10.11 4.38
C THR A 117 10.56 11.42 4.94
N SER A 118 9.25 11.63 4.84
CA SER A 118 8.57 12.85 5.32
C SER A 118 8.50 12.98 6.85
N GLY A 119 8.66 11.89 7.60
CA GLY A 119 8.40 11.82 9.03
C GLY A 119 6.94 11.51 9.39
N ILE A 120 6.03 11.42 8.42
CA ILE A 120 4.65 10.95 8.63
C ILE A 120 4.66 9.48 9.00
N ILE A 121 3.93 9.11 10.06
CA ILE A 121 3.88 7.75 10.60
C ILE A 121 2.60 7.00 10.24
N TYR A 122 2.59 5.71 10.54
CA TYR A 122 1.37 4.97 10.84
C TYR A 122 1.16 4.95 12.35
N PRO A 123 0.08 5.53 12.88
CA PRO A 123 -0.23 5.52 14.33
C PRO A 123 -0.18 4.14 14.96
N ILE A 124 -0.63 3.13 14.23
CA ILE A 124 -0.63 1.73 14.65
C ILE A 124 0.75 1.18 15.00
N PHE A 125 1.81 1.63 14.31
CA PHE A 125 3.19 1.18 14.59
C PHE A 125 3.91 2.06 15.60
N SER A 126 3.27 3.11 16.12
CA SER A 126 3.89 4.00 17.09
C SER A 126 3.70 3.49 18.52
N SER A 127 4.79 3.22 19.21
CA SER A 127 4.77 2.94 20.66
C SER A 127 4.82 4.23 21.50
N LYS A 128 5.56 5.25 21.02
CA LYS A 128 5.73 6.52 21.71
C LYS A 128 4.58 7.47 21.35
N GLY A 129 3.89 8.00 22.37
CA GLY A 129 2.77 8.93 22.17
C GLY A 129 1.53 8.27 21.54
N ARG A 130 1.40 6.94 21.61
CA ARG A 130 0.28 6.17 21.03
C ARG A 130 -1.08 6.73 21.45
N ALA A 131 -1.23 7.08 22.73
CA ALA A 131 -2.48 7.64 23.25
C ALA A 131 -2.89 8.92 22.51
N GLY A 132 -1.94 9.82 22.20
CA GLY A 132 -2.22 11.04 21.44
C GLY A 132 -2.60 10.77 19.98
N TYR A 133 -1.95 9.83 19.31
CA TYR A 133 -2.32 9.43 17.95
C TYR A 133 -3.71 8.79 17.90
N LEU A 134 -4.05 7.96 18.88
CA LEU A 134 -5.38 7.38 19.00
C LEU A 134 -6.43 8.45 19.33
N GLY A 135 -6.09 9.42 20.19
CA GLY A 135 -6.95 10.57 20.52
C GLY A 135 -7.28 11.43 19.30
N ALA A 136 -6.39 11.51 18.33
CA ALA A 136 -6.63 12.21 17.06
C ALA A 136 -7.59 11.44 16.12
N ARG A 137 -7.98 10.22 16.44
CA ARG A 137 -8.91 9.38 15.65
C ARG A 137 -8.52 9.24 14.19
N ILE A 138 -7.23 9.11 13.91
CA ILE A 138 -6.69 8.91 12.57
C ILE A 138 -7.06 7.49 12.12
N ILE A 139 -7.65 7.38 10.93
CA ILE A 139 -7.91 6.10 10.30
C ILE A 139 -6.66 5.72 9.50
N ASP A 140 -5.92 4.74 9.98
CA ASP A 140 -4.74 4.20 9.33
C ASP A 140 -5.00 2.78 8.80
N ALA A 141 -4.68 2.53 7.58
CA ALA A 141 -4.81 1.26 6.86
C ALA A 141 -6.24 0.83 6.47
N PHE A 142 -7.21 0.71 7.39
CA PHE A 142 -8.54 0.16 7.07
C PHE A 142 -9.66 1.05 7.61
N PRO A 143 -10.62 1.47 6.75
CA PRO A 143 -11.65 2.41 7.16
C PRO A 143 -12.60 1.82 8.21
N GLY A 144 -12.67 2.46 9.39
CA GLY A 144 -13.66 2.20 10.44
C GLY A 144 -14.84 3.17 10.42
N GLU A 145 -14.63 4.41 9.99
CA GLU A 145 -15.63 5.48 9.96
C GLU A 145 -15.96 5.92 8.54
N ASP A 146 -17.17 6.47 8.35
CA ASP A 146 -17.61 7.04 7.07
C ASP A 146 -17.26 8.53 6.98
N ILE A 147 -15.98 8.85 7.01
CA ILE A 147 -15.47 10.21 6.82
C ILE A 147 -14.89 10.38 5.41
N LYS A 148 -14.60 11.60 5.00
CA LYS A 148 -13.88 11.89 3.77
C LYS A 148 -12.36 11.74 3.99
N LEU A 149 -11.62 11.45 2.91
CA LEU A 149 -10.15 11.40 2.96
C LEU A 149 -9.57 12.72 3.48
N GLU A 150 -10.11 13.87 3.05
CA GLU A 150 -9.74 15.20 3.54
C GLU A 150 -9.75 15.30 5.06
N GLU A 151 -10.84 14.86 5.70
CA GLU A 151 -10.97 14.91 7.15
C GLU A 151 -9.91 14.06 7.84
N ASN A 152 -9.66 12.85 7.33
CA ASN A 152 -8.63 11.99 7.89
C ASN A 152 -7.22 12.58 7.75
N ILE A 153 -6.93 13.23 6.62
CA ILE A 153 -5.62 13.86 6.39
C ILE A 153 -5.46 15.12 7.27
N LYS A 154 -6.52 15.88 7.54
CA LYS A 154 -6.48 16.97 8.53
C LYS A 154 -6.19 16.45 9.95
N ARG A 155 -6.82 15.33 10.36
CA ARG A 155 -6.50 14.66 11.62
C ARG A 155 -5.02 14.23 11.68
N LEU A 156 -4.51 13.65 10.59
CA LEU A 156 -3.10 13.26 10.48
C LEU A 156 -2.15 14.45 10.57
N ALA A 157 -2.50 15.59 9.96
CA ALA A 157 -1.70 16.80 10.00
C ALA A 157 -1.69 17.49 11.38
N SER A 158 -2.65 17.18 12.27
CA SER A 158 -2.71 17.72 13.62
C SER A 158 -1.74 17.06 14.61
N VAL A 159 -1.13 15.93 14.24
CA VAL A 159 -0.16 15.21 15.07
C VAL A 159 1.26 15.44 14.60
N PRO A 160 2.27 15.33 15.48
CA PRO A 160 3.66 15.61 15.12
C PRO A 160 4.24 14.53 14.18
N LEU A 161 5.20 14.95 13.35
CA LEU A 161 6.09 14.06 12.60
C LEU A 161 7.03 13.32 13.55
N ALA A 162 7.50 12.14 13.15
CA ALA A 162 8.45 11.36 13.94
C ALA A 162 9.88 11.94 13.94
N HIS A 163 10.25 12.68 12.91
CA HIS A 163 11.58 13.27 12.70
C HIS A 163 11.52 14.40 11.65
N GLU A 164 12.61 15.11 11.46
CA GLU A 164 12.75 16.11 10.40
C GLU A 164 12.46 15.51 9.01
N PRO A 165 11.70 16.22 8.17
CA PRO A 165 11.50 15.80 6.78
C PRO A 165 12.82 15.58 6.03
N GLY A 166 12.96 14.40 5.41
CA GLY A 166 14.13 13.99 4.66
C GLY A 166 15.27 13.39 5.50
N GLU A 167 15.12 13.29 6.83
CA GLU A 167 16.19 12.79 7.70
C GLU A 167 16.40 11.28 7.57
N LYS A 168 15.33 10.51 7.58
CA LYS A 168 15.38 9.05 7.53
C LYS A 168 14.09 8.43 7.00
N PHE A 169 14.16 7.16 6.68
CA PHE A 169 12.99 6.36 6.32
C PHE A 169 12.09 6.11 7.54
N THR A 170 10.80 6.39 7.39
CA THR A 170 9.76 6.01 8.35
C THR A 170 8.50 5.60 7.60
N TYR A 171 8.23 4.30 7.62
CA TYR A 171 7.04 3.78 6.96
C TYR A 171 5.76 4.37 7.56
N GLY A 172 4.94 5.00 6.74
CA GLY A 172 3.79 5.76 7.23
C GLY A 172 2.71 6.01 6.18
N MET A 173 1.73 6.84 6.55
CA MET A 173 0.54 7.17 5.75
C MET A 173 0.81 8.11 4.56
N ASN A 174 2.03 8.11 4.05
CA ASN A 174 2.46 8.99 2.94
C ASN A 174 1.60 8.81 1.68
N MET A 175 1.17 7.57 1.38
CA MET A 175 0.34 7.31 0.20
C MET A 175 -1.11 7.76 0.39
N ASP A 176 -1.58 7.82 1.61
CA ASP A 176 -2.90 8.38 1.94
C ASP A 176 -2.87 9.89 1.75
N VAL A 177 -1.77 10.54 2.14
CA VAL A 177 -1.50 11.96 1.85
C VAL A 177 -1.40 12.22 0.34
N LEU A 178 -0.70 11.35 -0.42
CA LEU A 178 -0.67 11.43 -1.89
C LEU A 178 -2.06 11.28 -2.51
N GLY A 179 -2.91 10.42 -1.95
CA GLY A 179 -4.31 10.31 -2.36
C GLY A 179 -5.06 11.65 -2.22
N ARG A 180 -4.83 12.37 -1.10
CA ARG A 180 -5.41 13.72 -0.91
C ARG A 180 -4.79 14.76 -1.84
N VAL A 181 -3.49 14.70 -2.09
CA VAL A 181 -2.83 15.56 -3.10
C VAL A 181 -3.50 15.37 -4.47
N ILE A 182 -3.75 14.12 -4.87
CA ILE A 182 -4.46 13.82 -6.13
C ILE A 182 -5.85 14.48 -6.14
N GLU A 183 -6.63 14.36 -5.05
CA GLU A 183 -7.95 15.01 -4.96
C GLU A 183 -7.90 16.53 -5.13
N VAL A 184 -6.89 17.18 -4.52
CA VAL A 184 -6.76 18.65 -4.58
C VAL A 184 -6.32 19.11 -5.97
N LEU A 185 -5.37 18.42 -6.59
CA LEU A 185 -4.81 18.82 -7.87
C LEU A 185 -5.73 18.49 -9.04
N ASP A 186 -6.48 17.40 -8.98
CA ASP A 186 -7.38 16.97 -10.05
C ASP A 186 -8.83 17.47 -9.87
N GLY A 187 -9.27 17.68 -8.63
CA GLY A 187 -10.61 18.14 -8.28
C GLY A 187 -11.65 17.03 -8.13
N ARG A 188 -11.33 15.77 -8.47
CA ARG A 188 -12.21 14.61 -8.31
C ARG A 188 -11.89 13.86 -7.01
N PRO A 189 -12.85 13.14 -6.39
CA PRO A 189 -12.58 12.18 -5.33
C PRO A 189 -11.50 11.17 -5.75
N PHE A 190 -10.63 10.78 -4.83
CA PHE A 190 -9.49 9.90 -5.12
C PHE A 190 -9.90 8.57 -5.77
N ALA A 191 -10.95 7.92 -5.25
CA ALA A 191 -11.46 6.68 -5.85
C ALA A 191 -11.95 6.87 -7.30
N GLN A 192 -12.55 8.02 -7.59
CA GLN A 192 -13.01 8.35 -8.95
C GLN A 192 -11.82 8.53 -9.88
N TYR A 193 -10.82 9.31 -9.47
CA TYR A 193 -9.58 9.49 -10.24
C TYR A 193 -8.94 8.13 -10.58
N MET A 194 -8.73 7.28 -9.56
CA MET A 194 -8.13 5.97 -9.72
C MET A 194 -8.91 5.09 -10.70
N ARG A 195 -10.23 5.10 -10.61
CA ARG A 195 -11.10 4.34 -11.52
C ARG A 195 -10.96 4.82 -12.96
N GLU A 196 -10.98 6.12 -13.17
CA GLU A 196 -11.05 6.72 -14.52
C GLU A 196 -9.69 6.77 -15.20
N GLU A 197 -8.65 7.15 -14.47
CA GLU A 197 -7.31 7.39 -15.02
C GLU A 197 -6.39 6.15 -14.97
N LEU A 198 -6.73 5.14 -14.16
CA LEU A 198 -5.86 3.98 -14.00
C LEU A 198 -6.61 2.64 -14.25
N PHE A 199 -7.66 2.36 -13.47
CA PHE A 199 -8.29 1.03 -13.54
C PHE A 199 -9.02 0.79 -14.84
N LYS A 200 -9.81 1.76 -15.31
CA LYS A 200 -10.57 1.65 -16.58
C LYS A 200 -9.65 1.57 -17.80
N PRO A 201 -8.64 2.43 -17.99
CA PRO A 201 -7.69 2.30 -19.10
C PRO A 201 -6.95 0.96 -19.12
N LEU A 202 -6.57 0.44 -17.95
CA LEU A 202 -5.91 -0.86 -17.81
C LEU A 202 -6.88 -2.05 -17.83
N ARG A 203 -8.21 -1.82 -17.97
CA ARG A 203 -9.24 -2.86 -17.89
C ARG A 203 -9.19 -3.69 -16.60
N MET A 204 -8.82 -3.08 -15.49
CA MET A 204 -8.83 -3.66 -14.15
C MET A 204 -10.25 -3.64 -13.60
N LYS A 205 -11.10 -4.55 -14.06
CA LYS A 205 -12.55 -4.54 -13.83
C LYS A 205 -12.98 -4.90 -12.41
N ASP A 206 -12.08 -5.51 -11.69
CA ASP A 206 -12.30 -6.05 -10.35
C ASP A 206 -11.39 -5.37 -9.30
N THR A 207 -10.91 -4.16 -9.62
CA THR A 207 -10.03 -3.39 -8.75
C THR A 207 -10.71 -2.11 -8.28
N GLY A 208 -10.62 -1.81 -6.98
CA GLY A 208 -11.20 -0.59 -6.41
C GLY A 208 -11.10 -0.51 -4.89
N PHE A 209 -11.65 0.57 -4.33
CA PHE A 209 -11.71 0.79 -2.87
C PHE A 209 -12.99 0.21 -2.23
N ALA A 210 -13.91 -0.25 -3.04
CA ALA A 210 -15.11 -0.95 -2.60
C ALA A 210 -15.49 -2.02 -3.63
N VAL A 211 -16.24 -3.01 -3.19
CA VAL A 211 -16.71 -4.11 -4.02
C VAL A 211 -18.22 -3.99 -4.25
N PRO A 212 -18.70 -3.97 -5.50
CA PRO A 212 -20.13 -3.98 -5.80
C PRO A 212 -20.84 -5.20 -5.19
N LYS A 213 -22.07 -5.02 -4.73
CA LYS A 213 -22.83 -6.06 -4.00
C LYS A 213 -22.93 -7.39 -4.77
N ASN A 214 -23.07 -7.34 -6.09
CA ASN A 214 -23.12 -8.53 -6.93
C ASN A 214 -21.80 -9.32 -7.04
N LYS A 215 -20.69 -8.78 -6.50
CA LYS A 215 -19.38 -9.44 -6.46
C LYS A 215 -18.94 -9.83 -5.04
N TRP A 216 -19.75 -9.56 -4.01
CA TRP A 216 -19.38 -9.87 -2.62
C TRP A 216 -19.06 -11.34 -2.39
N ASN A 217 -19.77 -12.21 -3.13
CA ASN A 217 -19.49 -13.65 -3.08
C ASN A 217 -18.09 -14.04 -3.59
N ARG A 218 -17.37 -13.16 -4.30
CA ARG A 218 -16.00 -13.43 -4.78
C ARG A 218 -14.91 -12.98 -3.81
N VAL A 219 -15.27 -12.26 -2.74
CA VAL A 219 -14.27 -11.77 -1.77
C VAL A 219 -13.81 -12.92 -0.88
N ALA A 220 -12.50 -13.12 -0.81
CA ALA A 220 -11.90 -14.11 0.06
C ALA A 220 -11.96 -13.65 1.52
N SER A 221 -12.30 -14.58 2.42
CA SER A 221 -12.21 -14.39 3.87
C SER A 221 -10.76 -14.21 4.30
N VAL A 222 -10.53 -13.44 5.36
CA VAL A 222 -9.20 -13.27 5.93
C VAL A 222 -9.04 -14.25 7.10
N TYR A 223 -7.87 -14.83 7.21
CA TYR A 223 -7.51 -15.73 8.28
C TYR A 223 -6.30 -15.23 9.05
N THR A 224 -6.16 -15.66 10.26
CA THR A 224 -4.97 -15.49 11.09
C THR A 224 -4.49 -16.84 11.60
N THR A 225 -3.23 -16.91 12.03
CA THR A 225 -2.69 -18.10 12.66
C THR A 225 -2.60 -17.90 14.17
N LYS A 226 -3.34 -18.69 14.93
CA LYS A 226 -3.28 -18.75 16.39
C LYS A 226 -2.93 -20.17 16.82
N ASN A 227 -1.89 -20.34 17.64
CA ASN A 227 -1.43 -21.66 18.07
C ASN A 227 -1.20 -22.64 16.89
N ARG A 228 -0.64 -22.15 15.78
CA ARG A 228 -0.41 -22.90 14.53
C ARG A 228 -1.71 -23.43 13.87
N LYS A 229 -2.86 -22.85 14.17
CA LYS A 229 -4.13 -23.15 13.52
C LYS A 229 -4.66 -21.92 12.81
N LEU A 230 -5.27 -22.14 11.66
CA LEU A 230 -5.97 -21.09 10.93
C LEU A 230 -7.31 -20.80 11.62
N GLU A 231 -7.53 -19.54 11.95
CA GLU A 231 -8.79 -19.03 12.49
C GLU A 231 -9.28 -17.87 11.62
N PRO A 232 -10.61 -17.71 11.43
CA PRO A 232 -11.14 -16.52 10.78
C PRO A 232 -10.66 -15.27 11.49
N PHE A 233 -10.29 -14.25 10.73
CA PHE A 233 -9.88 -12.98 11.28
C PHE A 233 -11.10 -12.06 11.41
N ASP A 234 -11.75 -12.08 12.56
CA ASP A 234 -12.94 -11.29 12.87
C ASP A 234 -12.64 -10.07 13.74
N GLU A 235 -11.40 -9.93 14.21
CA GLU A 235 -11.02 -8.83 15.11
C GLU A 235 -10.85 -7.50 14.37
N PRO A 236 -11.12 -6.37 15.04
CA PRO A 236 -10.76 -5.05 14.53
C PRO A 236 -9.24 -5.02 14.34
N VAL A 237 -8.82 -4.78 13.11
CA VAL A 237 -7.47 -5.08 12.62
C VAL A 237 -6.37 -4.42 13.44
N PHE A 238 -6.61 -3.37 14.23
CA PHE A 238 -5.52 -2.63 14.85
C PHE A 238 -5.85 -1.81 16.10
N ASP A 239 -7.10 -1.70 16.52
CA ASP A 239 -7.39 -0.85 17.67
C ASP A 239 -8.61 -1.33 18.44
N GLU A 240 -8.40 -1.71 19.71
CA GLU A 240 -9.46 -2.02 20.66
C GLU A 240 -10.44 -0.84 20.87
N ARG A 241 -10.03 0.37 20.51
CA ARG A 241 -10.82 1.61 20.58
C ARG A 241 -11.48 2.02 19.28
N ALA A 242 -11.19 1.32 18.19
CA ALA A 242 -11.88 1.47 16.92
C ALA A 242 -12.76 0.25 16.62
N PRO A 243 -13.82 0.00 17.42
CA PRO A 243 -14.69 -1.17 17.29
C PRO A 243 -15.42 -1.25 15.93
N ASN A 244 -15.22 -0.25 15.10
CA ASN A 244 -15.80 -0.13 13.78
C ASN A 244 -14.84 -0.47 12.63
N ASN A 245 -13.57 -0.82 12.89
CA ASN A 245 -12.64 -1.34 11.89
C ASN A 245 -13.07 -2.76 11.49
N LYS A 246 -14.21 -2.87 10.85
CA LYS A 246 -14.73 -4.16 10.42
C LYS A 246 -13.88 -4.72 9.27
N PRO A 247 -13.64 -6.04 9.26
CA PRO A 247 -12.98 -6.71 8.12
C PRO A 247 -13.69 -6.49 6.79
N GLU A 248 -14.93 -6.03 6.82
CA GLU A 248 -15.80 -5.80 5.67
C GLU A 248 -15.85 -4.33 5.21
N TRP A 249 -14.81 -3.53 5.49
CA TRP A 249 -14.72 -2.13 5.07
C TRP A 249 -14.96 -1.95 3.55
N TRP A 250 -14.67 -2.94 2.75
CA TRP A 250 -14.87 -2.98 1.31
C TRP A 250 -16.34 -3.01 0.86
N LYS A 251 -17.30 -3.23 1.78
CA LYS A 251 -18.76 -3.12 1.51
C LYS A 251 -19.26 -1.68 1.53
N ARG A 252 -18.38 -0.73 1.84
CA ARG A 252 -18.76 0.69 2.01
C ARG A 252 -18.88 1.44 0.68
N ASN A 253 -19.40 2.66 0.77
CA ASN A 253 -19.41 3.59 -0.34
C ASN A 253 -17.97 4.06 -0.64
N PRO A 254 -17.45 3.88 -1.88
CA PRO A 254 -16.11 4.33 -2.26
C PRO A 254 -15.94 5.86 -2.24
N ASP A 255 -17.04 6.62 -2.26
CA ASP A 255 -17.03 8.10 -2.17
C ASP A 255 -16.70 8.61 -0.74
N LYS A 256 -16.63 7.70 0.22
CA LYS A 256 -16.14 7.98 1.56
C LYS A 256 -14.61 7.90 1.57
N ILE A 257 -14.01 7.43 2.65
CA ILE A 257 -12.56 7.34 2.74
C ILE A 257 -11.99 6.25 1.84
N SER A 258 -11.10 6.64 0.94
CA SER A 258 -10.32 5.76 0.08
C SER A 258 -8.85 5.90 0.42
N LEU A 259 -8.26 4.88 1.06
CA LEU A 259 -6.90 4.94 1.58
C LEU A 259 -5.89 4.45 0.54
N GLY A 260 -5.02 5.37 0.10
CA GLY A 260 -4.00 5.10 -0.92
C GLY A 260 -2.93 4.13 -0.44
N GLY A 261 -2.73 4.04 0.88
CA GLY A 261 -1.72 3.18 1.49
C GLY A 261 -2.11 1.70 1.59
N ALA A 262 -3.42 1.37 1.69
CA ALA A 262 -3.84 -0.01 1.96
C ALA A 262 -5.26 -0.36 1.48
N GLY A 263 -6.03 0.58 0.95
CA GLY A 263 -7.47 0.46 0.77
C GLY A 263 -7.93 -0.24 -0.51
N ILE A 264 -7.05 -0.77 -1.36
CA ILE A 264 -7.45 -1.38 -2.63
C ILE A 264 -7.74 -2.88 -2.45
N ILE A 265 -8.80 -3.33 -3.12
CA ILE A 265 -9.11 -4.74 -3.37
C ILE A 265 -8.92 -5.01 -4.86
N SER A 266 -8.37 -6.17 -5.19
CA SER A 266 -8.06 -6.54 -6.56
C SER A 266 -8.11 -8.05 -6.77
N THR A 267 -7.96 -8.48 -8.01
CA THR A 267 -7.64 -9.86 -8.39
C THR A 267 -6.16 -9.96 -8.79
N ALA A 268 -5.60 -11.16 -8.78
CA ALA A 268 -4.24 -11.41 -9.25
C ALA A 268 -4.09 -11.00 -10.74
N TYR A 269 -5.12 -11.23 -11.55
CA TYR A 269 -5.12 -10.87 -12.96
C TYR A 269 -5.12 -9.36 -13.18
N ASP A 270 -5.97 -8.61 -12.48
CA ASP A 270 -6.01 -7.14 -12.62
C ASP A 270 -4.67 -6.52 -12.18
N TYR A 271 -4.11 -7.00 -11.06
CA TYR A 271 -2.81 -6.51 -10.60
C TYR A 271 -1.68 -6.89 -11.58
N ALA A 272 -1.75 -8.06 -12.20
CA ALA A 272 -0.82 -8.45 -13.26
C ALA A 272 -0.89 -7.51 -14.48
N ARG A 273 -2.08 -7.05 -14.87
CA ARG A 273 -2.22 -6.04 -15.94
C ARG A 273 -1.52 -4.72 -15.56
N PHE A 274 -1.65 -4.29 -14.31
CA PHE A 274 -0.96 -3.12 -13.80
C PHE A 274 0.58 -3.29 -13.86
N LEU A 275 1.10 -4.44 -13.42
CA LEU A 275 2.54 -4.72 -13.50
C LEU A 275 3.02 -4.84 -14.94
N GLN A 276 2.21 -5.42 -15.83
CA GLN A 276 2.55 -5.51 -17.28
C GLN A 276 2.67 -4.11 -17.89
N MET A 277 1.82 -3.17 -17.53
CA MET A 277 1.92 -1.77 -17.96
C MET A 277 3.26 -1.16 -17.54
N LEU A 278 3.71 -1.41 -16.30
CA LEU A 278 5.01 -0.94 -15.82
C LEU A 278 6.16 -1.62 -16.58
N LEU A 279 6.10 -2.95 -16.75
CA LEU A 279 7.11 -3.69 -17.50
C LEU A 279 7.22 -3.25 -18.97
N ASN A 280 6.13 -2.78 -19.55
CA ASN A 280 6.05 -2.20 -20.89
C ASN A 280 6.39 -0.69 -20.90
N ASN A 281 7.11 -0.18 -19.90
CA ASN A 281 7.50 1.24 -19.83
C ASN A 281 6.32 2.23 -19.87
N GLY A 282 5.23 1.88 -19.17
CA GLY A 282 4.09 2.75 -18.94
C GLY A 282 2.93 2.61 -19.93
N GLU A 283 2.90 1.54 -20.72
CA GLU A 283 1.86 1.32 -21.75
C GLU A 283 1.30 -0.08 -21.70
N LEU A 284 -0.01 -0.22 -21.89
CA LEU A 284 -0.69 -1.50 -22.09
C LEU A 284 -1.90 -1.34 -23.02
N ASP A 285 -2.09 -2.29 -23.94
CA ASP A 285 -3.21 -2.32 -24.92
C ASP A 285 -3.38 -0.98 -25.67
N GLY A 286 -2.27 -0.34 -26.06
CA GLY A 286 -2.25 0.95 -26.76
C GLY A 286 -2.64 2.15 -25.89
N LYS A 287 -2.75 1.98 -24.56
CA LYS A 287 -2.98 3.05 -23.60
C LYS A 287 -1.70 3.35 -22.82
N ARG A 288 -1.16 4.54 -23.03
CA ARG A 288 -0.02 5.06 -22.27
C ARG A 288 -0.51 5.78 -21.02
N LEU A 289 -0.05 5.32 -19.86
CA LEU A 289 -0.39 5.90 -18.56
C LEU A 289 0.78 6.72 -18.01
N LEU A 290 2.03 6.31 -18.30
CA LEU A 290 3.25 7.00 -17.91
C LEU A 290 4.27 6.97 -19.05
N GLY A 291 5.16 7.94 -19.07
CA GLY A 291 6.35 7.93 -19.90
C GLY A 291 7.40 6.95 -19.36
N ARG A 292 8.23 6.39 -20.26
CA ARG A 292 9.29 5.44 -19.91
C ARG A 292 10.20 5.95 -18.78
N LYS A 293 10.61 7.22 -18.84
CA LYS A 293 11.52 7.81 -17.83
C LYS A 293 10.88 7.91 -16.46
N THR A 294 9.58 8.14 -16.40
CA THR A 294 8.83 8.18 -15.14
C THR A 294 8.68 6.77 -14.55
N VAL A 295 8.48 5.75 -15.39
CA VAL A 295 8.50 4.36 -14.92
C VAL A 295 9.88 3.98 -14.36
N GLU A 296 10.97 4.36 -15.04
CA GLU A 296 12.34 4.13 -14.55
C GLU A 296 12.62 4.79 -13.18
N MET A 297 11.93 5.89 -12.84
CA MET A 297 12.06 6.53 -11.53
C MET A 297 11.56 5.61 -10.39
N ILE A 298 10.57 4.77 -10.64
CA ILE A 298 9.95 3.90 -9.62
C ILE A 298 10.99 2.95 -9.01
N SER A 299 11.84 2.36 -9.86
CA SER A 299 12.85 1.38 -9.45
C SER A 299 14.27 1.95 -9.37
N ARG A 300 14.40 3.28 -9.35
CA ARG A 300 15.71 3.92 -9.26
C ARG A 300 16.23 3.87 -7.85
N GLY A 301 16.53 3.08 -7.10
CA GLY A 301 17.04 3.13 -5.73
C GLY A 301 17.45 4.52 -5.26
N VAL A 302 16.56 5.22 -4.60
CA VAL A 302 16.76 6.62 -4.16
C VAL A 302 17.14 6.75 -2.69
N HIS A 303 16.97 5.68 -1.93
CA HIS A 303 17.30 5.63 -0.51
C HIS A 303 17.82 4.26 -0.14
N GLN A 304 19.01 4.20 0.45
CA GLN A 304 19.63 2.97 0.95
C GLN A 304 19.83 3.12 2.46
N PRO A 305 18.88 2.67 3.28
CA PRO A 305 18.93 2.86 4.72
C PRO A 305 20.07 2.07 5.39
N ASP A 306 20.47 0.96 4.77
CA ASP A 306 21.58 0.13 5.20
C ASP A 306 22.57 -0.04 4.03
N PRO A 307 23.79 0.53 4.13
CA PRO A 307 24.83 0.40 3.09
C PRO A 307 25.22 -1.06 2.80
N ASP A 308 25.01 -1.96 3.75
CA ASP A 308 25.31 -3.38 3.59
C ASP A 308 24.16 -4.19 3.00
N SER A 309 22.99 -3.60 2.87
CA SER A 309 21.83 -4.23 2.22
C SER A 309 22.02 -4.36 0.72
N SER A 310 21.52 -5.46 0.14
CA SER A 310 21.34 -5.59 -1.31
C SER A 310 20.18 -4.77 -1.84
N TYR A 311 19.31 -4.27 -0.95
CA TYR A 311 18.10 -3.53 -1.29
C TYR A 311 18.24 -2.04 -1.04
N ALA A 312 17.63 -1.25 -1.95
CA ALA A 312 17.38 0.16 -1.77
C ALA A 312 15.89 0.46 -1.86
N GLY A 313 15.45 1.58 -1.29
CA GLY A 313 14.10 2.10 -1.47
C GLY A 313 13.94 2.79 -2.81
N GLY A 314 12.95 2.39 -3.61
CA GLY A 314 12.45 3.12 -4.75
C GLY A 314 11.25 4.00 -4.38
N LEU A 315 10.43 4.37 -5.36
CA LEU A 315 9.17 5.08 -5.09
C LEU A 315 8.11 4.06 -4.64
N SER A 316 7.99 3.89 -3.32
CA SER A 316 7.06 2.94 -2.66
C SER A 316 7.30 1.46 -2.98
N VAL A 317 8.50 1.10 -3.39
CA VAL A 317 8.92 -0.29 -3.65
C VAL A 317 10.31 -0.54 -3.08
N SER A 318 10.64 -1.80 -2.82
CA SER A 318 12.02 -2.23 -2.60
C SER A 318 12.66 -2.58 -3.93
N VAL A 319 13.94 -2.25 -4.11
CA VAL A 319 14.69 -2.44 -5.35
C VAL A 319 15.97 -3.21 -5.06
N ILE A 320 16.30 -4.20 -5.86
CA ILE A 320 17.61 -4.86 -5.80
C ILE A 320 18.64 -3.91 -6.45
N ALA A 321 19.38 -3.22 -5.59
CA ALA A 321 20.36 -2.22 -6.00
C ALA A 321 21.76 -2.84 -6.25
N ASN A 322 22.10 -3.89 -5.51
CA ASN A 322 23.43 -4.52 -5.57
C ASN A 322 23.31 -6.04 -5.61
N THR A 323 23.56 -6.64 -6.78
CA THR A 323 23.50 -8.08 -6.98
C THR A 323 24.71 -8.83 -6.38
N THR A 324 25.81 -8.15 -6.08
CA THR A 324 26.97 -8.81 -5.43
C THR A 324 26.68 -9.16 -3.97
N LYS A 325 25.71 -8.47 -3.34
CA LYS A 325 25.22 -8.73 -1.99
C LYS A 325 23.91 -9.52 -1.98
N HIS A 326 23.28 -9.73 -3.14
CA HIS A 326 22.03 -10.44 -3.29
C HIS A 326 22.27 -11.91 -3.64
N LEU A 327 21.74 -12.82 -2.83
CA LEU A 327 21.93 -14.26 -3.01
C LEU A 327 20.84 -14.91 -3.88
N GLY A 328 19.82 -14.16 -4.29
CA GLY A 328 18.74 -14.65 -5.16
C GLY A 328 19.08 -14.54 -6.65
N PRO A 329 18.25 -15.13 -7.50
CA PRO A 329 18.45 -15.13 -8.97
C PRO A 329 18.00 -13.83 -9.65
N GLU A 330 17.42 -12.89 -8.91
CA GLU A 330 16.83 -11.67 -9.45
C GLU A 330 17.89 -10.70 -9.99
N SER A 331 17.56 -10.03 -11.07
CA SER A 331 18.44 -9.04 -11.68
C SER A 331 18.51 -7.73 -10.87
N GLN A 332 19.60 -7.00 -11.01
CA GLN A 332 19.68 -5.62 -10.55
C GLN A 332 18.57 -4.76 -11.19
N GLY A 333 17.89 -3.97 -10.40
CA GLY A 333 16.72 -3.19 -10.82
C GLY A 333 15.39 -3.93 -10.67
N THR A 334 15.41 -5.21 -10.28
CA THR A 334 14.18 -5.91 -9.85
C THR A 334 13.57 -5.14 -8.68
N PHE A 335 12.27 -4.87 -8.77
CA PHE A 335 11.53 -4.22 -7.70
C PHE A 335 10.38 -5.08 -7.21
N ASN A 336 10.07 -4.94 -5.94
CA ASN A 336 9.07 -5.77 -5.28
C ASN A 336 8.32 -4.99 -4.21
N GLY A 337 7.23 -5.58 -3.76
CA GLY A 337 6.44 -5.09 -2.64
C GLY A 337 5.48 -6.15 -2.14
N GLY A 338 4.98 -5.93 -0.94
CA GLY A 338 4.04 -6.84 -0.30
C GLY A 338 2.88 -6.11 0.36
N GLY A 339 1.89 -6.87 0.81
CA GLY A 339 0.73 -6.39 1.53
C GLY A 339 0.49 -7.16 2.82
N TYR A 340 -0.16 -6.50 3.77
CA TYR A 340 -0.41 -7.02 5.12
C TYR A 340 -1.12 -8.39 5.15
N PHE A 341 -1.90 -8.69 4.11
CA PHE A 341 -2.60 -9.98 3.99
C PHE A 341 -1.78 -11.05 3.25
N TYR A 342 -0.45 -10.99 3.37
CA TYR A 342 0.49 -11.89 2.68
C TYR A 342 0.26 -11.91 1.16
N THR A 343 0.03 -10.74 0.60
CA THR A 343 0.07 -10.52 -0.82
C THR A 343 1.47 -10.00 -1.20
N SER A 344 1.97 -10.39 -2.35
CA SER A 344 3.29 -9.94 -2.82
C SER A 344 3.37 -9.90 -4.34
N PHE A 345 4.26 -9.06 -4.83
CA PHE A 345 4.66 -9.03 -6.23
C PHE A 345 6.16 -8.78 -6.35
N TRP A 346 6.72 -9.19 -7.46
CA TRP A 346 8.05 -8.79 -7.90
C TRP A 346 8.04 -8.59 -9.41
N VAL A 347 8.86 -7.68 -9.91
CA VAL A 347 9.04 -7.39 -11.34
C VAL A 347 10.52 -7.33 -11.65
N ASP A 348 10.98 -8.17 -12.54
CA ASP A 348 12.33 -8.15 -13.10
C ASP A 348 12.27 -7.57 -14.52
N PRO A 349 12.62 -6.28 -14.71
CA PRO A 349 12.56 -5.64 -16.01
C PRO A 349 13.56 -6.21 -17.01
N LYS A 350 14.71 -6.70 -16.55
CA LYS A 350 15.76 -7.26 -17.39
C LYS A 350 15.32 -8.58 -17.99
N GLU A 351 14.71 -9.42 -17.16
CA GLU A 351 14.19 -10.72 -17.57
C GLU A 351 12.79 -10.63 -18.21
N LYS A 352 12.16 -9.45 -18.24
CA LYS A 352 10.76 -9.28 -18.68
C LYS A 352 9.83 -10.28 -18.01
N PHE A 353 10.01 -10.42 -16.71
CA PHE A 353 9.34 -11.41 -15.88
C PHE A 353 8.76 -10.77 -14.62
N PHE A 354 7.57 -11.16 -14.26
CA PHE A 354 6.99 -10.79 -12.97
C PHE A 354 6.08 -11.87 -12.41
N GLY A 355 5.85 -11.78 -11.12
CA GLY A 355 4.91 -12.64 -10.42
C GLY A 355 4.08 -11.89 -9.40
N VAL A 356 2.90 -12.42 -9.15
CA VAL A 356 2.02 -11.99 -8.06
C VAL A 356 1.58 -13.23 -7.29
N LEU A 357 1.66 -13.15 -5.97
CA LEU A 357 1.15 -14.14 -5.04
C LEU A 357 0.15 -13.46 -4.11
N MET A 358 -1.05 -14.01 -3.99
CA MET A 358 -2.09 -13.51 -3.10
C MET A 358 -2.56 -14.63 -2.17
N LEU A 359 -2.35 -14.41 -0.87
CA LEU A 359 -2.96 -15.19 0.19
C LEU A 359 -3.96 -14.28 0.90
N SER A 360 -4.89 -14.77 1.63
CA SER A 360 -5.78 -13.96 2.46
C SER A 360 -5.55 -14.33 3.93
N LEU A 361 -4.31 -14.12 4.38
CA LEU A 361 -3.79 -14.54 5.66
C LEU A 361 -3.15 -13.35 6.40
N ILE A 362 -3.35 -13.25 7.69
CA ILE A 362 -2.57 -12.38 8.58
C ILE A 362 -1.77 -13.28 9.51
N HIS A 363 -0.47 -13.08 9.55
CA HIS A 363 0.36 -13.75 10.53
C HIS A 363 0.52 -12.81 11.74
N ILE A 364 -0.08 -13.15 12.86
CA ILE A 364 0.26 -12.59 14.15
C ILE A 364 1.50 -13.36 14.63
N SER A 365 2.65 -13.10 14.04
CA SER A 365 3.93 -13.50 14.61
C SER A 365 4.45 -12.35 15.45
N GLU A 366 5.07 -12.71 16.56
CA GLU A 366 5.74 -11.81 17.50
C GLU A 366 6.52 -10.67 16.81
N PRO A 367 6.70 -9.50 17.45
CA PRO A 367 7.26 -8.29 16.85
C PRO A 367 8.78 -8.37 16.63
N THR A 368 9.27 -9.37 15.91
CA THR A 368 10.71 -9.64 15.74
C THR A 368 11.20 -9.67 14.29
N ARG A 369 10.62 -8.89 13.38
CA ARG A 369 11.31 -8.52 12.15
C ARG A 369 11.12 -7.03 11.87
N PRO A 370 12.15 -6.21 12.04
CA PRO A 370 12.19 -4.88 11.45
C PRO A 370 12.22 -5.04 9.91
N TYR A 371 11.28 -4.37 9.25
CA TYR A 371 11.32 -4.20 7.80
C TYR A 371 12.42 -3.21 7.42
#